data_bebed6c70012239c2733f8ca530aec2e
#
_entry.id   bebed6c70012239c2733f8ca530aec2e
#
_cell.length_a   1.000
_cell.length_b   1.000
_cell.length_c   1.000
_cell.angle_alpha   90.00
_cell.angle_beta   90.00
_cell.angle_gamma   90.00
#
_symmetry.space_group_name_H-M   'P 1'
#
loop_
_entity.id
_entity.type
_entity.pdbx_description
1 polymer ?
#
loop_
_entity_poly.entity_id
_entity_poly.type
_entity_poly.pdbx_seq_one_letter_code
_entity_poly.pdbx_strand_id
1 'polypeptide(L)'
;MKAAVTVAPSTMEIQDVADPHPGPGEVLLAVEVAGICGSDLHFFDGHNPYAAYPMIQGHEFSARVLEFGPGYGGPVRTGDRVTVEPLLPCGTCYPCRQARPNCCTTLRVLGIHTTGAFAERIVVPSTHLFPVGDLDADLTALIEPISIGMQMVTRGNVGAGDTVAIFGAGPIGQAAMACAMDRGARCLVMDRLPSRLELATTLGAERVALAADGAAAVADWTVGDGATVVMDATGAPAVIRTAVDVVAYAGRIVIAGISLEEVSLPVSLFTRKELTILGSRNNAGVFGQAVDLVQRRGEALRPMISHRFPFADAPAAIAFAHDQPAVANKVLLHMA
;
A
#
# COMPACT_ATOMS: atom_id res chain seq x y z
N MET A 1 27.10 4.69 6.56
CA MET A 1 25.75 4.77 7.15
C MET A 1 25.28 3.41 7.62
N LYS A 2 24.32 3.37 8.55
CA LYS A 2 23.68 2.11 8.96
C LYS A 2 22.54 1.73 8.01
N ALA A 3 22.40 0.43 7.74
CA ALA A 3 21.29 -0.14 6.98
C ALA A 3 20.84 -1.47 7.61
N ALA A 4 19.53 -1.74 7.55
CA ALA A 4 18.96 -3.05 7.87
C ALA A 4 18.95 -3.89 6.58
N VAL A 5 19.84 -4.88 6.53
CA VAL A 5 20.08 -5.69 5.34
C VAL A 5 19.50 -7.08 5.56
N THR A 6 18.56 -7.48 4.72
CA THR A 6 18.14 -8.89 4.64
C THR A 6 19.18 -9.66 3.86
N VAL A 7 19.97 -10.45 4.55
CA VAL A 7 21.14 -11.17 3.99
C VAL A 7 20.79 -12.54 3.46
N ALA A 8 19.73 -13.14 3.96
CA ALA A 8 19.17 -14.42 3.53
C ALA A 8 17.70 -14.49 3.99
N PRO A 9 16.92 -15.49 3.53
CA PRO A 9 15.58 -15.71 4.07
C PRO A 9 15.57 -15.77 5.59
N SER A 10 14.65 -15.04 6.20
CA SER A 10 14.46 -14.91 7.66
C SER A 10 15.66 -14.36 8.44
N THR A 11 16.59 -13.71 7.74
CA THR A 11 17.81 -13.17 8.37
C THR A 11 18.04 -11.72 7.95
N MET A 12 17.82 -10.81 8.89
CA MET A 12 18.08 -9.36 8.73
C MET A 12 19.12 -8.93 9.76
N GLU A 13 20.05 -8.07 9.35
CA GLU A 13 21.13 -7.55 10.18
C GLU A 13 21.28 -6.05 9.99
N ILE A 14 21.68 -5.34 11.05
CA ILE A 14 22.14 -3.95 10.95
C ILE A 14 23.62 -3.97 10.54
N GLN A 15 23.92 -3.40 9.39
CA GLN A 15 25.26 -3.35 8.82
C GLN A 15 25.73 -1.92 8.56
N ASP A 16 27.03 -1.70 8.59
CA ASP A 16 27.65 -0.49 8.04
C ASP A 16 27.82 -0.66 6.53
N VAL A 17 27.22 0.25 5.79
CA VAL A 17 27.31 0.30 4.32
C VAL A 17 27.85 1.65 3.87
N ALA A 18 28.36 1.72 2.63
CA ALA A 18 28.84 2.99 2.07
C ALA A 18 27.72 4.04 2.02
N ASP A 19 28.05 5.29 2.27
CA ASP A 19 27.13 6.41 2.08
C ASP A 19 26.82 6.58 0.58
N PRO A 20 25.52 6.69 0.20
CA PRO A 20 25.17 6.95 -1.19
C PRO A 20 25.35 8.43 -1.55
N HIS A 21 25.65 8.70 -2.82
CA HIS A 21 25.80 10.05 -3.35
C HIS A 21 24.88 10.25 -4.55
N PRO A 22 24.17 11.40 -4.64
CA PRO A 22 23.23 11.65 -5.73
C PRO A 22 23.96 12.04 -7.02
N GLY A 23 23.64 11.36 -8.11
CA GLY A 23 24.04 11.72 -9.47
C GLY A 23 23.09 12.76 -10.09
N PRO A 24 23.31 13.12 -11.37
CA PRO A 24 22.40 14.02 -12.10
C PRO A 24 20.96 13.49 -12.12
N GLY A 25 19.99 14.33 -11.74
CA GLY A 25 18.57 13.98 -11.66
C GLY A 25 18.17 13.19 -10.41
N GLU A 26 19.08 12.97 -9.49
CA GLU A 26 18.86 12.27 -8.22
C GLU A 26 18.89 13.22 -7.02
N VAL A 27 18.46 12.72 -5.88
CA VAL A 27 18.47 13.43 -4.60
C VAL A 27 18.85 12.47 -3.48
N LEU A 28 19.67 12.94 -2.56
CA LEU A 28 20.01 12.27 -1.31
C LEU A 28 19.02 12.66 -0.23
N LEU A 29 18.43 11.68 0.43
CA LEU A 29 17.45 11.84 1.49
C LEU A 29 17.97 11.24 2.80
N ALA A 30 17.70 11.90 3.93
CA ALA A 30 17.77 11.29 5.25
C ALA A 30 16.39 10.68 5.57
N VAL A 31 16.33 9.39 5.78
CA VAL A 31 15.09 8.72 6.17
C VAL A 31 14.77 9.08 7.62
N GLU A 32 13.53 9.47 7.90
CA GLU A 32 13.05 9.75 9.25
C GLU A 32 12.28 8.57 9.83
N VAL A 33 11.36 8.03 9.02
CA VAL A 33 10.49 6.89 9.38
C VAL A 33 10.29 6.02 8.16
N ALA A 34 10.34 4.71 8.32
CA ALA A 34 10.01 3.73 7.28
C ALA A 34 8.95 2.74 7.77
N GLY A 35 7.92 2.48 6.96
CA GLY A 35 6.89 1.49 7.22
C GLY A 35 7.29 0.10 6.73
N ILE A 36 6.90 -0.93 7.47
CA ILE A 36 7.01 -2.32 7.05
C ILE A 36 5.73 -2.71 6.31
N CYS A 37 5.89 -3.14 5.06
CA CYS A 37 4.82 -3.63 4.18
C CYS A 37 4.72 -5.16 4.20
N GLY A 38 3.56 -5.70 3.83
CA GLY A 38 3.39 -7.14 3.63
C GLY A 38 4.35 -7.71 2.58
N SER A 39 4.72 -6.94 1.55
CA SER A 39 5.72 -7.35 0.55
C SER A 39 7.14 -7.46 1.13
N ASP A 40 7.47 -6.67 2.16
CA ASP A 40 8.73 -6.81 2.89
C ASP A 40 8.75 -8.11 3.69
N LEU A 41 7.61 -8.52 4.26
CA LEU A 41 7.49 -9.80 4.97
C LEU A 41 7.68 -10.98 4.01
N HIS A 42 7.05 -10.93 2.82
CA HIS A 42 7.24 -11.96 1.77
C HIS A 42 8.65 -11.98 1.19
N PHE A 43 9.35 -10.85 1.20
CA PHE A 43 10.77 -10.81 0.86
C PHE A 43 11.62 -11.43 1.97
N PHE A 44 11.33 -11.06 3.22
CA PHE A 44 12.03 -11.56 4.40
C PHE A 44 11.90 -13.08 4.55
N ASP A 45 10.72 -13.67 4.33
CA ASP A 45 10.48 -15.11 4.45
C ASP A 45 10.91 -15.94 3.21
N GLY A 46 11.36 -15.27 2.14
CA GLY A 46 11.82 -15.92 0.91
C GLY A 46 10.71 -16.28 -0.09
N HIS A 47 9.47 -15.88 0.17
CA HIS A 47 8.33 -16.16 -0.73
C HIS A 47 8.15 -15.14 -1.86
N ASN A 48 8.92 -14.03 -1.84
CA ASN A 48 8.86 -13.06 -2.94
C ASN A 48 9.62 -13.61 -4.17
N PRO A 49 8.97 -13.75 -5.34
CA PRO A 49 9.61 -14.30 -6.55
C PRO A 49 10.73 -13.42 -7.10
N TYR A 50 10.82 -12.16 -6.68
CA TYR A 50 11.87 -11.22 -7.06
C TYR A 50 12.97 -11.10 -6.00
N ALA A 51 12.92 -11.91 -4.94
CA ALA A 51 13.89 -11.83 -3.85
C ALA A 51 15.31 -12.15 -4.35
N ALA A 52 16.22 -11.21 -4.15
CA ALA A 52 17.65 -11.35 -4.37
C ALA A 52 18.38 -10.82 -3.14
N TYR A 53 19.19 -11.64 -2.53
CA TYR A 53 19.93 -11.29 -1.30
C TYR A 53 21.40 -11.00 -1.59
N PRO A 54 22.05 -10.09 -0.86
CA PRO A 54 21.52 -9.22 0.18
C PRO A 54 20.68 -8.06 -0.39
N MET A 55 19.71 -7.55 0.39
CA MET A 55 18.86 -6.42 0.00
C MET A 55 18.54 -5.50 1.18
N ILE A 56 18.55 -4.20 0.94
CA ILE A 56 17.97 -3.19 1.81
C ILE A 56 16.55 -2.94 1.34
N GLN A 57 15.55 -3.35 2.14
CA GLN A 57 14.12 -3.25 1.84
C GLN A 57 13.56 -1.87 2.20
N GLY A 58 12.23 -1.71 2.14
CA GLY A 58 11.49 -0.52 2.54
C GLY A 58 11.17 0.43 1.38
N HIS A 59 9.87 0.71 1.22
CA HIS A 59 9.34 1.56 0.15
C HIS A 59 8.23 2.51 0.61
N GLU A 60 7.84 2.44 1.89
CA GLU A 60 6.87 3.31 2.55
C GLU A 60 7.62 4.20 3.53
N PHE A 61 7.93 5.46 3.21
CA PHE A 61 8.78 6.23 4.10
C PHE A 61 8.58 7.75 4.05
N SER A 62 8.98 8.38 5.16
CA SER A 62 9.21 9.80 5.29
C SER A 62 10.71 10.09 5.30
N ALA A 63 11.11 11.15 4.63
CA ALA A 63 12.51 11.56 4.63
C ALA A 63 12.67 13.08 4.53
N ARG A 64 13.87 13.56 4.88
CA ARG A 64 14.28 14.94 4.63
C ARG A 64 15.29 15.01 3.51
N VAL A 65 15.13 16.03 2.67
CA VAL A 65 16.08 16.29 1.60
C VAL A 65 17.40 16.78 2.20
N LEU A 66 18.50 16.09 1.88
CA LEU A 66 19.86 16.49 2.27
C LEU A 66 20.56 17.24 1.15
N GLU A 67 20.62 16.65 -0.05
CA GLU A 67 21.42 17.16 -1.16
C GLU A 67 20.78 16.76 -2.50
N PHE A 68 20.76 17.68 -3.44
CA PHE A 68 20.37 17.38 -4.82
C PHE A 68 21.61 17.11 -5.67
N GLY A 69 21.50 16.14 -6.55
CA GLY A 69 22.48 15.96 -7.61
C GLY A 69 22.53 17.15 -8.58
N PRO A 70 23.58 17.21 -9.42
CA PRO A 70 23.77 18.32 -10.33
C PRO A 70 22.58 18.59 -11.26
N GLY A 71 22.24 19.88 -11.46
CA GLY A 71 21.24 20.31 -12.42
C GLY A 71 19.78 20.30 -11.92
N TYR A 72 19.52 20.06 -10.62
CA TYR A 72 18.17 20.17 -10.08
C TYR A 72 17.68 21.63 -10.11
N GLY A 73 16.48 21.85 -10.63
CA GLY A 73 15.82 23.16 -10.71
C GLY A 73 14.35 23.14 -10.25
N GLY A 74 13.94 22.08 -9.55
CA GLY A 74 12.56 21.91 -9.08
C GLY A 74 12.21 22.76 -7.84
N PRO A 75 10.97 22.67 -7.34
CA PRO A 75 10.46 23.48 -6.24
C PRO A 75 10.89 23.00 -4.85
N VAL A 76 11.25 21.73 -4.69
CA VAL A 76 11.63 21.13 -3.39
C VAL A 76 13.01 21.69 -2.95
N ARG A 77 13.21 21.89 -1.67
CA ARG A 77 14.43 22.46 -1.09
C ARG A 77 15.09 21.50 -0.11
N THR A 78 16.38 21.69 0.12
CA THR A 78 17.11 21.03 1.22
C THR A 78 16.42 21.34 2.54
N GLY A 79 16.20 20.29 3.36
CA GLY A 79 15.47 20.35 4.62
C GLY A 79 13.96 20.09 4.51
N ASP A 80 13.38 20.15 3.31
CA ASP A 80 11.96 19.80 3.13
C ASP A 80 11.70 18.34 3.50
N ARG A 81 10.56 18.09 4.18
CA ARG A 81 10.07 16.73 4.37
C ARG A 81 9.33 16.27 3.12
N VAL A 82 9.64 15.06 2.69
CA VAL A 82 9.09 14.45 1.49
C VAL A 82 8.68 13.00 1.76
N THR A 83 7.71 12.53 0.98
CA THR A 83 7.55 11.10 0.69
C THR A 83 7.97 10.84 -0.76
N VAL A 84 8.13 9.59 -1.13
CA VAL A 84 8.66 9.20 -2.44
C VAL A 84 7.75 8.18 -3.09
N GLU A 85 7.37 8.41 -4.36
CA GLU A 85 6.73 7.38 -5.16
C GLU A 85 7.75 6.29 -5.52
N PRO A 86 7.58 5.04 -5.01
CA PRO A 86 8.65 4.04 -5.08
C PRO A 86 8.78 3.36 -6.45
N LEU A 87 7.88 3.63 -7.40
CA LEU A 87 7.83 2.95 -8.70
C LEU A 87 8.81 3.57 -9.68
N LEU A 88 9.67 2.75 -10.29
CA LEU A 88 10.68 3.14 -11.26
C LEU A 88 10.35 2.53 -12.64
N PRO A 89 9.40 3.12 -13.40
CA PRO A 89 9.02 2.61 -14.72
C PRO A 89 10.06 2.96 -15.79
N CYS A 90 10.10 2.18 -16.89
CA CYS A 90 11.04 2.43 -17.99
C CYS A 90 10.66 3.65 -18.87
N GLY A 91 9.41 4.13 -18.79
CA GLY A 91 8.90 5.25 -19.59
C GLY A 91 8.58 4.91 -21.06
N THR A 92 9.08 3.81 -21.62
CA THR A 92 9.05 3.54 -23.06
C THR A 92 8.20 2.34 -23.51
N CYS A 93 7.87 1.39 -22.61
CA CYS A 93 7.05 0.22 -22.96
C CYS A 93 5.58 0.61 -23.22
N TYR A 94 4.80 -0.33 -23.76
CA TYR A 94 3.39 -0.07 -24.11
C TYR A 94 2.57 0.54 -22.97
N PRO A 95 2.50 -0.05 -21.77
CA PRO A 95 1.73 0.55 -20.68
C PRO A 95 2.26 1.93 -20.23
N CYS A 96 3.56 2.17 -20.27
CA CYS A 96 4.11 3.49 -19.95
C CYS A 96 3.61 4.55 -20.94
N ARG A 97 3.59 4.23 -22.25
CA ARG A 97 3.05 5.14 -23.27
C ARG A 97 1.53 5.33 -23.18
N GLN A 98 0.81 4.43 -22.48
CA GLN A 98 -0.62 4.54 -22.20
C GLN A 98 -0.91 5.20 -20.85
N ALA A 99 0.04 5.94 -20.26
CA ALA A 99 -0.06 6.56 -18.93
C ALA A 99 -0.40 5.53 -17.82
N ARG A 100 0.08 4.29 -17.97
CA ARG A 100 -0.07 3.20 -17.00
C ARG A 100 1.31 2.69 -16.53
N PRO A 101 2.16 3.59 -15.93
CA PRO A 101 3.53 3.26 -15.55
C PRO A 101 3.60 2.15 -14.49
N ASN A 102 2.58 2.01 -13.65
CA ASN A 102 2.42 0.92 -12.69
C ASN A 102 2.37 -0.47 -13.33
N CYS A 103 2.00 -0.57 -14.61
CA CYS A 103 1.97 -1.80 -15.39
C CYS A 103 3.22 -1.96 -16.28
N CYS A 104 4.28 -1.19 -16.05
CA CYS A 104 5.52 -1.27 -16.81
C CYS A 104 6.04 -2.72 -16.84
N THR A 105 6.46 -3.19 -18.05
CA THR A 105 6.93 -4.57 -18.23
C THR A 105 8.27 -4.86 -17.57
N THR A 106 9.03 -3.81 -17.27
CA THR A 106 10.32 -3.85 -16.57
C THR A 106 10.28 -2.96 -15.32
N LEU A 107 9.13 -2.90 -14.65
CA LEU A 107 8.96 -2.09 -13.46
C LEU A 107 9.95 -2.52 -12.38
N ARG A 108 10.70 -1.55 -11.86
CA ARG A 108 11.45 -1.71 -10.62
C ARG A 108 10.76 -0.93 -9.51
N VAL A 109 10.96 -1.36 -8.28
CA VAL A 109 10.39 -0.74 -7.08
C VAL A 109 11.50 -0.63 -6.05
N LEU A 110 11.61 0.54 -5.41
CA LEU A 110 12.53 0.76 -4.28
C LEU A 110 12.26 -0.30 -3.20
N GLY A 111 13.31 -0.83 -2.60
CA GLY A 111 13.21 -1.83 -1.53
C GLY A 111 12.77 -3.23 -1.96
N ILE A 112 12.51 -3.46 -3.25
CA ILE A 112 12.16 -4.78 -3.81
C ILE A 112 13.13 -5.17 -4.94
N HIS A 113 13.40 -4.24 -5.87
CA HIS A 113 14.26 -4.47 -7.03
C HIS A 113 15.53 -3.62 -6.99
N THR A 114 15.56 -2.63 -6.12
CA THR A 114 16.68 -1.71 -5.87
C THR A 114 16.72 -1.41 -4.38
N THR A 115 17.81 -0.81 -3.90
CA THR A 115 17.98 -0.36 -2.51
C THR A 115 16.76 0.44 -2.04
N GLY A 116 16.26 0.11 -0.85
CA GLY A 116 15.11 0.73 -0.20
C GLY A 116 15.50 1.61 0.99
N ALA A 117 14.48 1.98 1.76
CA ALA A 117 14.54 2.97 2.83
C ALA A 117 14.82 2.38 4.24
N PHE A 118 15.09 1.08 4.37
CA PHE A 118 15.55 0.53 5.65
C PHE A 118 17.03 0.86 5.87
N ALA A 119 17.36 2.16 5.76
CA ALA A 119 18.69 2.72 5.92
C ALA A 119 18.59 4.18 6.38
N GLU A 120 19.64 4.71 6.98
CA GLU A 120 19.69 6.12 7.40
C GLU A 120 19.54 7.10 6.22
N ARG A 121 20.01 6.71 5.03
CA ARG A 121 19.98 7.55 3.82
C ARG A 121 19.65 6.71 2.59
N ILE A 122 18.99 7.38 1.62
CA ILE A 122 18.65 6.78 0.33
C ILE A 122 18.82 7.82 -0.78
N VAL A 123 19.26 7.38 -1.95
CA VAL A 123 19.23 8.18 -3.19
C VAL A 123 18.08 7.73 -4.05
N VAL A 124 17.29 8.68 -4.53
CA VAL A 124 16.10 8.44 -5.38
C VAL A 124 16.06 9.43 -6.54
N PRO A 125 15.30 9.15 -7.63
CA PRO A 125 15.07 10.15 -8.67
C PRO A 125 14.35 11.40 -8.10
N SER A 126 14.85 12.58 -8.39
CA SER A 126 14.27 13.83 -7.89
C SER A 126 12.85 14.11 -8.39
N THR A 127 12.43 13.47 -9.49
CA THR A 127 11.07 13.54 -10.03
C THR A 127 10.04 12.73 -9.23
N HIS A 128 10.47 11.89 -8.30
CA HIS A 128 9.60 11.03 -7.48
C HIS A 128 9.29 11.63 -6.11
N LEU A 129 9.79 12.85 -5.84
CA LEU A 129 9.56 13.55 -4.58
C LEU A 129 8.16 14.16 -4.51
N PHE A 130 7.50 13.97 -3.38
CA PHE A 130 6.26 14.63 -3.03
C PHE A 130 6.45 15.37 -1.70
N PRO A 131 6.53 16.72 -1.72
CA PRO A 131 6.64 17.52 -0.51
C PRO A 131 5.33 17.41 0.27
N VAL A 132 5.45 17.30 1.60
CA VAL A 132 4.29 17.03 2.49
C VAL A 132 4.02 18.18 3.47
N GLY A 133 4.78 19.28 3.38
CA GLY A 133 4.63 20.43 4.28
C GLY A 133 4.91 20.06 5.75
N ASP A 134 4.01 20.48 6.64
CA ASP A 134 4.14 20.27 8.09
C ASP A 134 3.65 18.89 8.58
N LEU A 135 3.27 17.99 7.68
CA LEU A 135 2.85 16.65 8.06
C LEU A 135 3.98 15.94 8.83
N ASP A 136 3.67 15.28 9.94
CA ASP A 136 4.69 14.56 10.70
C ASP A 136 5.19 13.30 9.94
N ALA A 137 6.31 12.75 10.40
CA ALA A 137 6.99 11.67 9.72
C ALA A 137 6.19 10.35 9.71
N ASP A 138 5.46 10.06 10.78
CA ASP A 138 4.62 8.86 10.89
C ASP A 138 3.50 8.86 9.86
N LEU A 139 2.76 9.96 9.78
CA LEU A 139 1.68 10.11 8.81
C LEU A 139 2.22 10.18 7.38
N THR A 140 3.40 10.79 7.19
CA THR A 140 4.07 10.82 5.88
C THR A 140 4.39 9.41 5.38
N ALA A 141 4.81 8.49 6.25
CA ALA A 141 5.07 7.10 5.88
C ALA A 141 3.80 6.32 5.50
N LEU A 142 2.59 6.78 5.88
CA LEU A 142 1.33 6.18 5.47
C LEU A 142 0.91 6.55 4.04
N ILE A 143 1.52 7.53 3.41
CA ILE A 143 1.08 8.04 2.09
C ILE A 143 1.20 6.96 1.02
N GLU A 144 2.28 6.17 1.03
CA GLU A 144 2.46 5.09 0.04
C GLU A 144 1.33 4.07 0.13
N PRO A 145 1.05 3.40 1.27
CA PRO A 145 -0.06 2.45 1.33
C PRO A 145 -1.43 3.09 1.06
N ILE A 146 -1.63 4.36 1.42
CA ILE A 146 -2.85 5.10 1.03
C ILE A 146 -2.94 5.27 -0.49
N SER A 147 -1.81 5.44 -1.19
CA SER A 147 -1.80 5.52 -2.66
C SER A 147 -2.29 4.23 -3.33
N ILE A 148 -2.04 3.07 -2.72
CA ILE A 148 -2.55 1.78 -3.18
C ILE A 148 -4.08 1.73 -3.04
N GLY A 149 -4.62 2.15 -1.88
CA GLY A 149 -6.06 2.30 -1.68
C GLY A 149 -6.70 3.31 -2.65
N MET A 150 -6.03 4.43 -2.90
CA MET A 150 -6.45 5.45 -3.87
C MET A 150 -6.52 4.88 -5.29
N GLN A 151 -5.57 4.04 -5.67
CA GLN A 151 -5.60 3.32 -6.94
C GLN A 151 -6.80 2.36 -7.03
N MET A 152 -7.10 1.62 -5.96
CA MET A 152 -8.25 0.71 -5.93
C MET A 152 -9.57 1.47 -6.17
N VAL A 153 -9.81 2.57 -5.45
CA VAL A 153 -11.04 3.36 -5.62
C VAL A 153 -11.10 4.05 -6.98
N THR A 154 -9.96 4.45 -7.53
CA THR A 154 -9.87 5.04 -8.88
C THR A 154 -10.14 3.98 -9.95
N ARG A 155 -9.59 2.78 -9.82
CA ARG A 155 -9.89 1.65 -10.73
C ARG A 155 -11.34 1.25 -10.70
N GLY A 156 -11.94 1.21 -9.50
CA GLY A 156 -13.35 0.90 -9.29
C GLY A 156 -14.28 2.06 -9.64
N ASN A 157 -13.77 3.22 -10.03
CA ASN A 157 -14.57 4.44 -10.25
C ASN A 157 -15.56 4.70 -9.11
N VAL A 158 -15.06 4.59 -7.86
CA VAL A 158 -15.89 4.77 -6.66
C VAL A 158 -16.25 6.23 -6.50
N GLY A 159 -17.52 6.49 -6.15
CA GLY A 159 -18.04 7.81 -5.91
C GLY A 159 -19.13 7.85 -4.83
N ALA A 160 -19.68 9.03 -4.61
CA ALA A 160 -20.80 9.22 -3.68
C ALA A 160 -22.00 8.36 -4.11
N GLY A 161 -22.62 7.68 -3.14
CA GLY A 161 -23.72 6.76 -3.37
C GLY A 161 -23.32 5.31 -3.61
N ASP A 162 -22.02 5.01 -3.82
CA ASP A 162 -21.58 3.62 -3.88
C ASP A 162 -21.62 2.94 -2.50
N THR A 163 -22.02 1.67 -2.51
CA THR A 163 -21.82 0.73 -1.40
C THR A 163 -20.59 -0.11 -1.71
N VAL A 164 -19.54 0.01 -0.89
CA VAL A 164 -18.25 -0.66 -1.10
C VAL A 164 -18.04 -1.76 -0.07
N ALA A 165 -18.08 -3.02 -0.50
CA ALA A 165 -17.74 -4.17 0.33
C ALA A 165 -16.26 -4.51 0.19
N ILE A 166 -15.50 -4.48 1.27
CA ILE A 166 -14.05 -4.66 1.28
C ILE A 166 -13.70 -5.95 2.00
N PHE A 167 -13.09 -6.88 1.32
CA PHE A 167 -12.54 -8.11 1.89
C PHE A 167 -11.06 -7.94 2.21
N GLY A 168 -10.73 -8.11 3.49
CA GLY A 168 -9.42 -7.86 4.08
C GLY A 168 -9.35 -6.49 4.75
N ALA A 169 -9.26 -6.47 6.08
CA ALA A 169 -9.13 -5.28 6.90
C ALA A 169 -7.66 -5.04 7.35
N GLY A 170 -6.69 -5.52 6.57
CA GLY A 170 -5.28 -5.16 6.71
C GLY A 170 -5.00 -3.74 6.22
N PRO A 171 -3.74 -3.27 6.25
CA PRO A 171 -3.39 -1.90 5.89
C PRO A 171 -3.93 -1.44 4.53
N ILE A 172 -3.92 -2.32 3.52
CA ILE A 172 -4.42 -1.99 2.17
C ILE A 172 -5.95 -1.88 2.13
N GLY A 173 -6.68 -2.80 2.81
CA GLY A 173 -8.14 -2.70 2.92
C GLY A 173 -8.59 -1.44 3.69
N GLN A 174 -7.89 -1.09 4.76
CA GLN A 174 -8.10 0.14 5.53
C GLN A 174 -7.82 1.39 4.67
N ALA A 175 -6.75 1.38 3.88
CA ALA A 175 -6.43 2.45 2.93
C ALA A 175 -7.54 2.59 1.86
N ALA A 176 -8.00 1.47 1.28
CA ALA A 176 -9.09 1.48 0.31
C ALA A 176 -10.39 2.02 0.92
N MET A 177 -10.71 1.61 2.15
CA MET A 177 -11.87 2.12 2.90
C MET A 177 -11.77 3.64 3.11
N ALA A 178 -10.63 4.13 3.61
CA ALA A 178 -10.42 5.56 3.86
C ALA A 178 -10.58 6.39 2.57
N CYS A 179 -10.04 5.90 1.46
CA CYS A 179 -10.16 6.54 0.15
C CYS A 179 -11.60 6.48 -0.40
N ALA A 180 -12.33 5.37 -0.19
CA ALA A 180 -13.72 5.24 -0.61
C ALA A 180 -14.64 6.19 0.18
N MET A 181 -14.43 6.26 1.50
CA MET A 181 -15.16 7.19 2.37
C MET A 181 -14.88 8.66 2.03
N ASP A 182 -13.65 9.01 1.68
CA ASP A 182 -13.31 10.38 1.23
C ASP A 182 -14.04 10.77 -0.05
N ARG A 183 -14.43 9.79 -0.89
CA ARG A 183 -15.27 9.97 -2.08
C ARG A 183 -16.77 9.92 -1.78
N GLY A 184 -17.18 9.78 -0.52
CA GLY A 184 -18.57 9.76 -0.09
C GLY A 184 -19.26 8.40 -0.22
N ALA A 185 -18.49 7.31 -0.40
CA ALA A 185 -19.02 5.95 -0.43
C ALA A 185 -19.26 5.42 1.00
N ARG A 186 -20.22 4.51 1.13
CA ARG A 186 -20.48 3.73 2.34
C ARG A 186 -19.63 2.47 2.31
N CYS A 187 -19.06 2.05 3.43
CA CYS A 187 -18.14 0.92 3.47
C CYS A 187 -18.57 -0.15 4.48
N LEU A 188 -18.63 -1.42 4.01
CA LEU A 188 -18.67 -2.62 4.83
C LEU A 188 -17.32 -3.32 4.71
N VAL A 189 -16.65 -3.59 5.83
CA VAL A 189 -15.32 -4.20 5.86
C VAL A 189 -15.37 -5.57 6.50
N MET A 190 -14.69 -6.54 5.89
CA MET A 190 -14.72 -7.94 6.33
C MET A 190 -13.31 -8.48 6.51
N ASP A 191 -13.06 -9.18 7.61
CA ASP A 191 -11.78 -9.86 7.89
C ASP A 191 -12.04 -11.12 8.73
N ARG A 192 -11.02 -11.97 8.81
CA ARG A 192 -11.02 -13.14 9.69
C ARG A 192 -10.66 -12.79 11.13
N LEU A 193 -9.93 -11.71 11.34
CA LEU A 193 -9.40 -11.28 12.63
C LEU A 193 -10.29 -10.19 13.25
N PRO A 194 -10.93 -10.46 14.41
CA PRO A 194 -11.77 -9.48 15.11
C PRO A 194 -11.02 -8.16 15.41
N SER A 195 -9.74 -8.23 15.80
CA SER A 195 -8.93 -7.04 16.09
C SER A 195 -8.82 -6.07 14.91
N ARG A 196 -8.75 -6.59 13.68
CA ARG A 196 -8.74 -5.77 12.46
C ARG A 196 -10.10 -5.14 12.18
N LEU A 197 -11.20 -5.83 12.53
CA LEU A 197 -12.55 -5.28 12.42
C LEU A 197 -12.80 -4.16 13.43
N GLU A 198 -12.30 -4.29 14.64
CA GLU A 198 -12.32 -3.23 15.65
C GLU A 198 -11.57 -1.98 15.16
N LEU A 199 -10.40 -2.17 14.56
CA LEU A 199 -9.65 -1.08 13.96
C LEU A 199 -10.40 -0.45 12.77
N ALA A 200 -11.00 -1.25 11.88
CA ALA A 200 -11.81 -0.74 10.78
C ALA A 200 -13.00 0.10 11.29
N THR A 201 -13.64 -0.31 12.39
CA THR A 201 -14.70 0.47 13.05
C THR A 201 -14.15 1.80 13.59
N THR A 202 -12.99 1.77 14.25
CA THR A 202 -12.31 2.98 14.75
C THR A 202 -11.96 3.95 13.62
N LEU A 203 -11.58 3.43 12.45
CA LEU A 203 -11.27 4.22 11.25
C LEU A 203 -12.54 4.71 10.49
N GLY A 204 -13.74 4.31 10.93
CA GLY A 204 -15.01 4.83 10.43
C GLY A 204 -15.77 3.91 9.48
N ALA A 205 -15.47 2.60 9.44
CA ALA A 205 -16.32 1.66 8.69
C ALA A 205 -17.76 1.76 9.17
N GLU A 206 -18.72 1.88 8.24
CA GLU A 206 -20.15 1.91 8.59
C GLU A 206 -20.59 0.57 9.16
N ARG A 207 -20.02 -0.52 8.64
CA ARG A 207 -20.29 -1.88 9.09
C ARG A 207 -19.02 -2.73 9.01
N VAL A 208 -18.93 -3.70 9.90
CA VAL A 208 -17.90 -4.74 9.85
C VAL A 208 -18.54 -6.11 10.02
N ALA A 209 -17.92 -7.16 9.47
CA ALA A 209 -18.38 -8.54 9.64
C ALA A 209 -17.21 -9.51 9.60
N LEU A 210 -17.35 -10.68 10.23
CA LEU A 210 -16.40 -11.78 10.00
C LEU A 210 -16.49 -12.23 8.53
N ALA A 211 -15.36 -12.55 7.94
CA ALA A 211 -15.31 -12.95 6.52
C ALA A 211 -16.18 -14.18 6.23
N ALA A 212 -16.37 -15.08 7.20
CA ALA A 212 -17.26 -16.24 7.08
C ALA A 212 -18.74 -15.85 6.88
N ASP A 213 -19.15 -14.72 7.44
CA ASP A 213 -20.50 -14.18 7.37
C ASP A 213 -20.67 -13.14 6.25
N GLY A 214 -19.62 -12.91 5.48
CA GLY A 214 -19.51 -11.77 4.55
C GLY A 214 -20.65 -11.70 3.54
N ALA A 215 -21.08 -12.83 2.95
CA ALA A 215 -22.17 -12.84 1.99
C ALA A 215 -23.51 -12.42 2.63
N ALA A 216 -23.81 -12.92 3.82
CA ALA A 216 -25.01 -12.57 4.56
C ALA A 216 -24.98 -11.10 5.01
N ALA A 217 -23.80 -10.62 5.46
CA ALA A 217 -23.62 -9.24 5.88
C ALA A 217 -23.82 -8.25 4.74
N VAL A 218 -23.31 -8.55 3.54
CA VAL A 218 -23.54 -7.70 2.34
C VAL A 218 -25.03 -7.71 1.97
N ALA A 219 -25.69 -8.88 1.93
CA ALA A 219 -27.10 -8.97 1.58
C ALA A 219 -27.99 -8.18 2.57
N ASP A 220 -27.75 -8.29 3.87
CA ASP A 220 -28.47 -7.53 4.88
C ASP A 220 -28.23 -6.01 4.77
N TRP A 221 -26.94 -5.62 4.58
CA TRP A 221 -26.56 -4.21 4.49
C TRP A 221 -27.10 -3.50 3.24
N THR A 222 -27.24 -4.25 2.13
CA THR A 222 -27.72 -3.72 0.84
C THR A 222 -29.16 -4.09 0.53
N VAL A 223 -29.91 -4.64 1.51
CA VAL A 223 -31.31 -5.07 1.36
C VAL A 223 -31.49 -6.03 0.17
N GLY A 224 -30.49 -6.88 -0.09
CA GLY A 224 -30.51 -7.90 -1.13
C GLY A 224 -29.97 -7.45 -2.50
N ASP A 225 -29.75 -6.16 -2.74
CA ASP A 225 -29.26 -5.66 -4.05
C ASP A 225 -27.80 -6.05 -4.34
N GLY A 226 -27.00 -6.32 -3.30
CA GLY A 226 -25.56 -6.52 -3.40
C GLY A 226 -24.78 -5.19 -3.35
N ALA A 227 -23.48 -5.27 -3.15
CA ALA A 227 -22.60 -4.10 -3.11
C ALA A 227 -22.31 -3.59 -4.53
N THR A 228 -22.40 -2.28 -4.77
CA THR A 228 -22.12 -1.70 -6.11
C THR A 228 -20.64 -1.84 -6.48
N VAL A 229 -19.77 -1.86 -5.48
CA VAL A 229 -18.34 -2.16 -5.65
C VAL A 229 -17.90 -3.18 -4.61
N VAL A 230 -17.16 -4.19 -5.03
CA VAL A 230 -16.48 -5.12 -4.12
C VAL A 230 -14.97 -4.98 -4.32
N MET A 231 -14.22 -4.87 -3.23
CA MET A 231 -12.76 -4.76 -3.24
C MET A 231 -12.13 -5.95 -2.53
N ASP A 232 -11.21 -6.61 -3.21
CA ASP A 232 -10.39 -7.67 -2.60
C ASP A 232 -8.98 -7.17 -2.31
N ALA A 233 -8.62 -7.17 -1.03
CA ALA A 233 -7.27 -6.89 -0.53
C ALA A 233 -6.59 -8.15 0.07
N THR A 234 -7.10 -9.34 -0.26
CA THR A 234 -6.61 -10.62 0.29
C THR A 234 -5.90 -11.49 -0.73
N GLY A 235 -6.35 -11.47 -1.99
CA GLY A 235 -5.90 -12.38 -3.05
C GLY A 235 -6.42 -13.81 -2.92
N ALA A 236 -7.26 -14.12 -1.92
CA ALA A 236 -7.73 -15.46 -1.69
C ALA A 236 -8.79 -15.87 -2.74
N PRO A 237 -8.66 -17.02 -3.43
CA PRO A 237 -9.63 -17.47 -4.44
C PRO A 237 -11.06 -17.57 -3.93
N ALA A 238 -11.25 -18.02 -2.68
CA ALA A 238 -12.56 -18.11 -2.04
C ALA A 238 -13.21 -16.72 -1.87
N VAL A 239 -12.42 -15.69 -1.56
CA VAL A 239 -12.89 -14.30 -1.45
C VAL A 239 -13.32 -13.76 -2.81
N ILE A 240 -12.54 -14.03 -3.86
CA ILE A 240 -12.88 -13.58 -5.22
C ILE A 240 -14.19 -14.23 -5.72
N ARG A 241 -14.44 -15.51 -5.37
CA ARG A 241 -15.73 -16.16 -5.62
C ARG A 241 -16.87 -15.46 -4.89
N THR A 242 -16.71 -15.26 -3.59
CA THR A 242 -17.70 -14.56 -2.78
C THR A 242 -17.96 -13.15 -3.35
N ALA A 243 -16.92 -12.44 -3.80
CA ALA A 243 -17.06 -11.13 -4.41
C ALA A 243 -18.01 -11.14 -5.63
N VAL A 244 -17.92 -12.17 -6.48
CA VAL A 244 -18.83 -12.35 -7.65
C VAL A 244 -20.28 -12.62 -7.22
N ASP A 245 -20.48 -13.32 -6.11
CA ASP A 245 -21.82 -13.62 -5.58
C ASP A 245 -22.49 -12.38 -4.98
N VAL A 246 -21.72 -11.58 -4.19
CA VAL A 246 -22.25 -10.46 -3.40
C VAL A 246 -22.25 -9.12 -4.12
N VAL A 247 -21.56 -9.00 -5.26
CA VAL A 247 -21.61 -7.79 -6.07
C VAL A 247 -22.99 -7.60 -6.71
N ALA A 248 -23.49 -6.39 -6.75
CA ALA A 248 -24.73 -6.01 -7.41
C ALA A 248 -24.70 -6.34 -8.92
N TYR A 249 -25.88 -6.39 -9.54
CA TYR A 249 -25.99 -6.37 -11.00
C TYR A 249 -25.40 -5.06 -11.54
N ALA A 250 -24.69 -5.12 -12.66
CA ALA A 250 -23.89 -4.03 -13.22
C ALA A 250 -22.79 -3.51 -12.27
N GLY A 251 -22.44 -4.29 -11.25
CA GLY A 251 -21.46 -3.91 -10.23
C GLY A 251 -20.01 -4.11 -10.68
N ARG A 252 -19.09 -3.65 -9.86
CA ARG A 252 -17.64 -3.63 -10.14
C ARG A 252 -16.89 -4.38 -9.06
N ILE A 253 -15.94 -5.21 -9.47
CA ILE A 253 -15.01 -5.93 -8.57
C ILE A 253 -13.61 -5.41 -8.84
N VAL A 254 -12.90 -5.00 -7.79
CA VAL A 254 -11.50 -4.55 -7.86
C VAL A 254 -10.63 -5.50 -7.05
N ILE A 255 -9.68 -6.16 -7.72
CA ILE A 255 -8.77 -7.13 -7.11
C ILE A 255 -7.39 -6.47 -6.98
N ALA A 256 -6.91 -6.30 -5.75
CA ALA A 256 -5.57 -5.83 -5.42
C ALA A 256 -4.73 -6.88 -4.69
N GLY A 257 -5.37 -7.85 -4.05
CA GLY A 257 -4.68 -8.98 -3.43
C GLY A 257 -3.90 -9.81 -4.45
N ILE A 258 -2.75 -10.34 -4.05
CA ILE A 258 -1.83 -11.09 -4.91
C ILE A 258 -1.89 -12.57 -4.52
N SER A 259 -2.12 -13.44 -5.50
CA SER A 259 -2.05 -14.89 -5.36
C SER A 259 -1.62 -15.52 -6.69
N LEU A 260 -1.01 -16.69 -6.62
CA LEU A 260 -0.72 -17.55 -7.78
C LEU A 260 -1.80 -18.64 -7.99
N GLU A 261 -2.79 -18.68 -7.11
CA GLU A 261 -3.86 -19.67 -7.19
C GLU A 261 -4.93 -19.28 -8.22
N GLU A 262 -5.54 -20.29 -8.83
CA GLU A 262 -6.59 -20.11 -9.85
C GLU A 262 -7.96 -19.89 -9.21
N VAL A 263 -8.78 -19.07 -9.87
CA VAL A 263 -10.19 -18.86 -9.53
C VAL A 263 -11.07 -19.37 -10.68
N SER A 264 -11.87 -20.40 -10.40
CA SER A 264 -12.86 -20.90 -11.36
C SER A 264 -14.20 -20.17 -11.16
N LEU A 265 -14.72 -19.55 -12.21
CA LEU A 265 -15.99 -18.80 -12.21
C LEU A 265 -16.87 -19.26 -13.36
N PRO A 266 -18.20 -19.46 -13.15
CA PRO A 266 -19.13 -19.73 -14.24
C PRO A 266 -19.23 -18.54 -15.19
N VAL A 267 -19.04 -18.79 -16.51
CA VAL A 267 -19.10 -17.73 -17.53
C VAL A 267 -20.42 -16.97 -17.55
N SER A 268 -21.52 -17.67 -17.25
CA SER A 268 -22.87 -17.08 -17.20
C SER A 268 -23.02 -15.94 -16.17
N LEU A 269 -22.18 -15.89 -15.14
CA LEU A 269 -22.22 -14.81 -14.13
C LEU A 269 -21.80 -13.48 -14.74
N PHE A 270 -20.82 -13.47 -15.65
CA PHE A 270 -20.36 -12.25 -16.30
C PHE A 270 -21.45 -11.59 -17.12
N THR A 271 -22.14 -12.39 -17.95
CA THR A 271 -23.21 -11.87 -18.82
C THR A 271 -24.48 -11.55 -18.05
N ARG A 272 -24.89 -12.44 -17.12
CA ARG A 272 -26.14 -12.24 -16.36
C ARG A 272 -26.10 -11.01 -15.45
N LYS A 273 -24.96 -10.76 -14.79
CA LYS A 273 -24.79 -9.59 -13.90
C LYS A 273 -24.17 -8.38 -14.62
N GLU A 274 -23.74 -8.53 -15.89
CA GLU A 274 -22.97 -7.50 -16.62
C GLU A 274 -21.79 -6.97 -15.79
N LEU A 275 -20.96 -7.92 -15.29
CA LEU A 275 -19.91 -7.61 -14.33
C LEU A 275 -18.70 -6.91 -14.95
N THR A 276 -18.16 -5.92 -14.24
CA THR A 276 -16.83 -5.36 -14.49
C THR A 276 -15.85 -5.89 -13.44
N ILE A 277 -14.86 -6.70 -13.86
CA ILE A 277 -13.77 -7.18 -12.99
C ILE A 277 -12.47 -6.49 -13.39
N LEU A 278 -11.81 -5.87 -12.41
CA LEU A 278 -10.67 -4.99 -12.60
C LEU A 278 -9.51 -5.40 -11.69
N GLY A 279 -8.31 -5.57 -12.26
CA GLY A 279 -7.09 -5.61 -11.46
C GLY A 279 -6.67 -4.21 -11.02
N SER A 280 -6.16 -4.09 -9.80
CA SER A 280 -5.49 -2.90 -9.29
C SER A 280 -4.05 -3.28 -8.93
N ARG A 281 -3.08 -2.56 -9.45
CA ARG A 281 -1.65 -2.82 -9.20
C ARG A 281 -0.98 -1.52 -8.80
N ASN A 282 -0.29 -1.52 -7.66
CA ASN A 282 0.45 -0.36 -7.16
C ASN A 282 -0.40 0.93 -7.26
N ASN A 283 0.20 2.04 -7.70
CA ASN A 283 -0.49 3.30 -7.97
C ASN A 283 -0.11 3.83 -9.37
N ALA A 284 -0.96 4.69 -9.95
CA ALA A 284 -0.70 5.32 -11.25
C ALA A 284 -1.28 6.74 -11.28
N GLY A 285 -0.44 7.74 -11.05
CA GLY A 285 -0.83 9.14 -11.11
C GLY A 285 -1.78 9.60 -9.98
N VAL A 286 -1.90 8.80 -8.92
CA VAL A 286 -2.77 9.07 -7.75
C VAL A 286 -1.98 9.42 -6.49
N PHE A 287 -0.65 9.41 -6.56
CA PHE A 287 0.19 9.61 -5.38
C PHE A 287 -0.02 11.00 -4.76
N GLY A 288 -0.14 12.06 -5.56
CA GLY A 288 -0.48 13.39 -5.07
C GLY A 288 -1.84 13.44 -4.36
N GLN A 289 -2.85 12.70 -4.86
CA GLN A 289 -4.16 12.61 -4.19
C GLN A 289 -4.05 11.89 -2.84
N ALA A 290 -3.15 10.93 -2.71
CA ALA A 290 -2.87 10.29 -1.42
C ALA A 290 -2.20 11.26 -0.43
N VAL A 291 -1.26 12.09 -0.89
CA VAL A 291 -0.69 13.20 -0.09
C VAL A 291 -1.80 14.11 0.43
N ASP A 292 -2.66 14.61 -0.48
CA ASP A 292 -3.78 15.49 -0.12
C ASP A 292 -4.73 14.86 0.90
N LEU A 293 -5.03 13.56 0.75
CA LEU A 293 -5.90 12.84 1.68
C LEU A 293 -5.26 12.78 3.08
N VAL A 294 -3.97 12.39 3.17
CA VAL A 294 -3.29 12.28 4.45
C VAL A 294 -3.11 13.65 5.11
N GLN A 295 -2.85 14.70 4.34
CA GLN A 295 -2.81 16.09 4.88
C GLN A 295 -4.15 16.51 5.48
N ARG A 296 -5.28 16.16 4.87
CA ARG A 296 -6.62 16.52 5.37
C ARG A 296 -7.11 15.62 6.50
N ARG A 297 -6.78 14.34 6.49
CA ARG A 297 -7.39 13.32 7.36
C ARG A 297 -6.39 12.49 8.15
N GLY A 298 -5.11 12.85 8.14
CA GLY A 298 -4.04 12.02 8.72
C GLY A 298 -4.27 11.62 10.17
N GLU A 299 -4.80 12.53 11.00
CA GLU A 299 -5.09 12.20 12.40
C GLU A 299 -6.14 11.08 12.54
N ALA A 300 -7.14 11.03 11.66
CA ALA A 300 -8.12 9.95 11.64
C ALA A 300 -7.50 8.62 11.13
N LEU A 301 -6.39 8.68 10.39
CA LEU A 301 -5.67 7.51 9.88
C LEU A 301 -4.57 7.03 10.82
N ARG A 302 -4.17 7.84 11.81
CA ARG A 302 -3.10 7.51 12.77
C ARG A 302 -3.31 6.18 13.50
N PRO A 303 -4.54 5.73 13.82
CA PRO A 303 -4.76 4.40 14.40
C PRO A 303 -4.31 3.22 13.52
N MET A 304 -4.07 3.43 12.22
CA MET A 304 -3.46 2.40 11.37
C MET A 304 -2.05 2.02 11.85
N ILE A 305 -1.33 2.94 12.51
CA ILE A 305 0.02 2.71 13.04
C ILE A 305 -0.10 1.97 14.37
N SER A 306 0.19 0.68 14.36
CA SER A 306 0.07 -0.16 15.55
C SER A 306 1.33 -0.13 16.43
N HIS A 307 2.52 -0.11 15.83
CA HIS A 307 3.79 -0.21 16.57
C HIS A 307 4.86 0.69 15.96
N ARG A 308 5.78 1.11 16.83
CA ARG A 308 6.96 1.89 16.49
C ARG A 308 8.18 1.24 17.10
N PHE A 309 9.22 1.03 16.31
CA PHE A 309 10.49 0.49 16.76
C PHE A 309 11.61 1.45 16.41
N PRO A 310 12.63 1.58 17.27
CA PRO A 310 13.88 2.22 16.87
C PRO A 310 14.50 1.45 15.70
N PHE A 311 15.15 2.15 14.79
CA PHE A 311 15.79 1.54 13.62
C PHE A 311 16.80 0.43 13.99
N ALA A 312 17.51 0.59 15.12
CA ALA A 312 18.44 -0.43 15.61
C ALA A 312 17.77 -1.80 15.84
N ASP A 313 16.45 -1.79 16.09
CA ASP A 313 15.65 -2.98 16.34
C ASP A 313 14.89 -3.47 15.07
N ALA A 314 15.30 -3.02 13.87
CA ALA A 314 14.63 -3.41 12.62
C ALA A 314 14.54 -4.94 12.43
N PRO A 315 15.55 -5.78 12.78
CA PRO A 315 15.42 -7.23 12.73
C PRO A 315 14.30 -7.77 13.64
N ALA A 316 14.12 -7.20 14.82
CA ALA A 316 13.04 -7.58 15.73
C ALA A 316 11.68 -7.08 15.24
N ALA A 317 11.62 -5.89 14.65
CA ALA A 317 10.41 -5.29 14.12
C ALA A 317 9.83 -6.08 12.93
N ILE A 318 10.68 -6.55 11.99
CA ILE A 318 10.22 -7.34 10.85
C ILE A 318 9.76 -8.73 11.30
N ALA A 319 10.47 -9.36 12.23
CA ALA A 319 10.05 -10.63 12.83
C ALA A 319 8.71 -10.48 13.58
N PHE A 320 8.55 -9.42 14.38
CA PHE A 320 7.29 -9.10 15.05
C PHE A 320 6.13 -8.92 14.06
N ALA A 321 6.34 -8.14 13.00
CA ALA A 321 5.30 -7.91 11.99
C ALA A 321 4.92 -9.20 11.26
N HIS A 322 5.86 -10.11 11.03
CA HIS A 322 5.64 -11.42 10.42
C HIS A 322 4.89 -12.37 11.36
N ASP A 323 5.33 -12.48 12.62
CA ASP A 323 4.87 -13.52 13.56
C ASP A 323 3.59 -13.13 14.31
N GLN A 324 3.25 -11.83 14.35
CA GLN A 324 2.13 -11.29 15.13
C GLN A 324 1.06 -10.57 14.26
N PRO A 325 0.54 -11.22 13.19
CA PRO A 325 -0.38 -10.57 12.24
C PRO A 325 -1.73 -10.14 12.85
N ALA A 326 -2.08 -10.65 14.05
CA ALA A 326 -3.31 -10.29 14.76
C ALA A 326 -3.22 -8.92 15.45
N VAL A 327 -2.01 -8.45 15.80
CA VAL A 327 -1.76 -7.19 16.50
C VAL A 327 -0.91 -6.21 15.70
N ALA A 328 -0.06 -6.73 14.80
CA ALA A 328 0.70 -5.92 13.87
C ALA A 328 -0.21 -5.45 12.71
N ASN A 329 -0.39 -4.12 12.58
CA ASN A 329 -1.05 -3.53 11.42
C ASN A 329 -0.02 -2.76 10.60
N LYS A 330 0.19 -1.48 10.81
CA LYS A 330 1.34 -0.76 10.25
C LYS A 330 2.42 -0.62 11.33
N VAL A 331 3.55 -1.23 11.10
CA VAL A 331 4.75 -1.16 11.96
C VAL A 331 5.71 -0.16 11.34
N LEU A 332 6.20 0.77 12.15
CA LEU A 332 7.13 1.82 11.72
C LEU A 332 8.51 1.62 12.36
N LEU A 333 9.55 1.88 11.57
CA LEU A 333 10.94 2.01 12.00
C LEU A 333 11.30 3.48 12.08
N HIS A 334 11.72 3.96 13.24
CA HIS A 334 12.15 5.32 13.47
C HIS A 334 13.67 5.40 13.38
N MET A 335 14.18 6.17 12.43
CA MET A 335 15.60 6.54 12.39
C MET A 335 15.92 7.47 13.57
N ALA A 336 17.12 7.40 14.10
CA ALA A 336 17.55 8.17 15.28
C ALA A 336 17.72 9.65 14.96
#